data_b38cf5492d31c1ecc900d1147c8e1791
#
_entry.id   b38cf5492d31c1ecc900d1147c8e1791
#
_cell.length_a   1.000
_cell.length_b   1.000
_cell.length_c   1.000
_cell.angle_alpha   90.00
_cell.angle_beta   90.00
_cell.angle_gamma   90.00
#
_symmetry.space_group_name_H-M   'P 1'
#
loop_
_entity.id
_entity.type
_entity.pdbx_description
1 polymer ?
#
loop_
_entity_poly.entity_id
_entity_poly.type
_entity_poly.pdbx_seq_one_letter_code
_entity_poly.pdbx_strand_id
1 'polypeptide(L)'
;ADIGAVRLKDVCGEDKAKLQNYIREKLSAFDGAPCAREPVAIGGTATSLSAVFYGVQPYDPAKIDGSRLTRAEVAGLAEKLLAMPQEERLTLRGMDAQRADILGGGALLFSMLLEKLGACGARISESDNLEGYLFLAQRGGVEGCVF
;
A
#
# COMPACT_ATOMS: atom_id res chain seq x y z
N ALA A 1 -4.44 -12.32 4.28
CA ALA A 1 -4.72 -12.73 2.90
C ALA A 1 -3.42 -12.84 2.13
N ASP A 2 -3.29 -13.88 1.30
CA ASP A 2 -2.09 -14.07 0.47
C ASP A 2 -2.18 -13.20 -0.81
N ILE A 3 -1.88 -11.92 -0.66
CA ILE A 3 -1.97 -10.89 -1.71
C ILE A 3 -0.93 -9.80 -1.46
N GLY A 4 -0.37 -9.26 -2.54
CA GLY A 4 0.60 -8.16 -2.53
C GLY A 4 0.85 -7.63 -3.94
N ALA A 5 1.48 -6.45 -4.07
CA ALA A 5 1.68 -5.78 -5.35
C ALA A 5 2.44 -6.63 -6.38
N VAL A 6 3.51 -7.32 -5.96
CA VAL A 6 4.28 -8.21 -6.83
C VAL A 6 3.41 -9.36 -7.33
N ARG A 7 2.71 -10.05 -6.42
CA ARG A 7 1.81 -11.15 -6.79
C ARG A 7 0.68 -10.72 -7.73
N LEU A 8 0.14 -9.53 -7.52
CA LEU A 8 -0.88 -8.96 -8.41
C LEU A 8 -0.35 -8.83 -9.84
N LYS A 9 0.88 -8.33 -10.00
CA LYS A 9 1.51 -8.24 -11.31
C LYS A 9 1.71 -9.61 -11.94
N ASP A 10 2.22 -10.59 -11.19
CA ASP A 10 2.50 -11.93 -11.69
C ASP A 10 1.22 -12.66 -12.16
N VAL A 11 0.11 -12.48 -11.44
CA VAL A 11 -1.15 -13.19 -11.72
C VAL A 11 -2.03 -12.44 -12.72
N CYS A 12 -2.11 -11.12 -12.60
CA CYS A 12 -3.08 -10.31 -13.35
C CYS A 12 -2.44 -9.42 -14.41
N GLY A 13 -1.11 -9.19 -14.34
CA GLY A 13 -0.46 -8.16 -15.13
C GLY A 13 -0.99 -6.77 -14.76
N GLU A 14 -1.27 -5.96 -15.77
CA GLU A 14 -1.86 -4.62 -15.63
C GLU A 14 -3.34 -4.57 -16.06
N ASP A 15 -3.98 -5.72 -16.27
CA ASP A 15 -5.40 -5.80 -16.61
C ASP A 15 -6.25 -5.38 -15.40
N LYS A 16 -6.81 -4.18 -15.47
CA LYS A 16 -7.59 -3.60 -14.38
C LYS A 16 -8.76 -4.45 -13.95
N ALA A 17 -9.46 -5.09 -14.89
CA ALA A 17 -10.62 -5.93 -14.57
C ALA A 17 -10.19 -7.21 -13.84
N LYS A 18 -9.09 -7.85 -14.29
CA LYS A 18 -8.52 -9.00 -13.61
C LYS A 18 -8.02 -8.63 -12.21
N LEU A 19 -7.30 -7.50 -12.08
CA LEU A 19 -6.85 -6.99 -10.81
C LEU A 19 -8.02 -6.80 -9.83
N GLN A 20 -9.08 -6.10 -10.24
CA GLN A 20 -10.25 -5.86 -9.39
C GLN A 20 -10.92 -7.15 -8.93
N ASN A 21 -11.10 -8.11 -9.83
CA ASN A 21 -11.75 -9.38 -9.51
C ASN A 21 -10.90 -10.20 -8.54
N TYR A 22 -9.61 -10.32 -8.81
CA TYR A 22 -8.67 -11.06 -7.96
C TYR A 22 -8.55 -10.41 -6.57
N ILE A 23 -8.41 -9.08 -6.51
CA ILE A 23 -8.36 -8.35 -5.24
C ILE A 23 -9.66 -8.58 -4.45
N ARG A 24 -10.83 -8.46 -5.08
CA ARG A 24 -12.12 -8.65 -4.41
C ARG A 24 -12.25 -10.07 -3.82
N GLU A 25 -11.82 -11.09 -4.58
CA GLU A 25 -11.78 -12.46 -4.09
C GLU A 25 -10.92 -12.58 -2.84
N LYS A 26 -9.69 -12.06 -2.86
CA LYS A 26 -8.76 -12.16 -1.72
C LYS A 26 -9.19 -11.32 -0.52
N LEU A 27 -9.84 -10.18 -0.74
CA LEU A 27 -10.36 -9.33 0.32
C LEU A 27 -11.62 -9.91 0.99
N SER A 28 -12.23 -10.97 0.48
CA SER A 28 -13.30 -11.69 1.19
C SER A 28 -12.83 -12.22 2.56
N ALA A 29 -11.53 -12.49 2.72
CA ALA A 29 -10.94 -12.85 4.02
C ALA A 29 -11.15 -11.79 5.11
N PHE A 30 -11.50 -10.56 4.74
CA PHE A 30 -11.81 -9.45 5.65
C PHE A 30 -13.32 -9.20 5.80
N ASP A 31 -14.17 -10.15 5.36
CA ASP A 31 -15.61 -10.05 5.59
C ASP A 31 -15.90 -10.08 7.08
N GLY A 32 -16.67 -9.11 7.57
CA GLY A 32 -16.95 -8.95 8.99
C GLY A 32 -15.82 -8.33 9.82
N ALA A 33 -14.70 -7.89 9.19
CA ALA A 33 -13.68 -7.14 9.91
C ALA A 33 -14.26 -5.83 10.46
N PRO A 34 -13.87 -5.42 11.69
CA PRO A 34 -14.35 -4.17 12.27
C PRO A 34 -13.90 -2.98 11.42
N CYS A 35 -14.75 -1.95 11.35
CA CYS A 35 -14.40 -0.71 10.67
C CYS A 35 -13.18 -0.06 11.33
N ALA A 36 -12.14 0.17 10.55
CA ALA A 36 -10.94 0.86 10.99
C ALA A 36 -11.04 2.35 10.67
N ARG A 37 -11.22 3.19 11.68
CA ARG A 37 -11.34 4.64 11.46
C ARG A 37 -10.10 5.25 10.82
N GLU A 38 -8.92 4.87 11.30
CA GLU A 38 -7.64 5.37 10.81
C GLU A 38 -6.58 4.25 10.89
N PRO A 39 -6.53 3.35 9.90
CA PRO A 39 -5.49 2.33 9.86
C PRO A 39 -4.11 2.96 9.65
N VAL A 40 -3.08 2.30 10.16
CA VAL A 40 -1.69 2.59 9.83
C VAL A 40 -1.27 1.65 8.71
N ALA A 41 -0.83 2.23 7.59
CA ALA A 41 -0.33 1.47 6.45
C ALA A 41 1.20 1.46 6.47
N ILE A 42 1.76 0.26 6.42
CA ILE A 42 3.20 0.01 6.42
C ILE A 42 3.64 -0.65 5.12
N GLY A 43 4.93 -0.61 4.86
CA GLY A 43 5.55 -1.30 3.74
C GLY A 43 5.54 -0.51 2.44
N GLY A 44 6.30 -1.03 1.49
CA GLY A 44 6.76 -0.28 0.34
C GLY A 44 5.69 0.25 -0.61
N THR A 45 4.51 -0.35 -0.68
CA THR A 45 3.41 0.22 -1.48
C THR A 45 2.90 1.51 -0.86
N ALA A 46 2.66 1.51 0.45
CA ALA A 46 2.13 2.67 1.17
C ALA A 46 3.12 3.84 1.14
N THR A 47 4.39 3.59 1.44
CA THR A 47 5.43 4.60 1.47
C THR A 47 5.74 5.16 0.07
N SER A 48 5.77 4.31 -0.97
CA SER A 48 5.96 4.77 -2.36
C SER A 48 4.77 5.60 -2.87
N LEU A 49 3.54 5.24 -2.54
CA LEU A 49 2.36 6.04 -2.89
C LEU A 49 2.41 7.41 -2.23
N SER A 50 2.82 7.47 -0.96
CA SER A 50 3.02 8.73 -0.26
C SER A 50 4.12 9.57 -0.92
N ALA A 51 5.27 8.96 -1.26
CA ALA A 51 6.36 9.65 -1.93
C ALA A 51 5.93 10.25 -3.27
N VAL A 52 5.18 9.51 -4.08
CA VAL A 52 4.65 9.99 -5.36
C VAL A 52 3.61 11.09 -5.16
N PHE A 53 2.69 10.92 -4.20
CA PHE A 53 1.63 11.90 -3.95
C PHE A 53 2.18 13.25 -3.52
N TYR A 54 3.15 13.25 -2.59
CA TYR A 54 3.78 14.47 -2.07
C TYR A 54 4.99 14.92 -2.89
N GLY A 55 5.38 14.17 -3.93
CA GLY A 55 6.52 14.51 -4.79
C GLY A 55 7.86 14.53 -4.05
N VAL A 56 8.05 13.62 -3.09
CA VAL A 56 9.25 13.55 -2.24
C VAL A 56 10.41 12.96 -3.03
N GLN A 57 11.34 13.83 -3.45
CA GLN A 57 12.54 13.47 -4.22
C GLN A 57 13.69 14.43 -3.89
N PRO A 58 14.87 13.92 -3.44
CA PRO A 58 15.15 12.51 -3.16
C PRO A 58 14.25 11.91 -2.08
N TYR A 59 14.17 10.59 -2.02
CA TYR A 59 13.37 9.91 -1.00
C TYR A 59 13.84 10.29 0.40
N ASP A 60 12.90 10.66 1.26
CA ASP A 60 13.17 11.13 2.61
C ASP A 60 12.14 10.49 3.57
N PRO A 61 12.55 9.44 4.32
CA PRO A 61 11.65 8.75 5.24
C PRO A 61 10.98 9.66 6.26
N ALA A 62 11.68 10.71 6.73
CA ALA A 62 11.13 11.64 7.71
C ALA A 62 9.94 12.47 7.18
N LYS A 63 9.84 12.62 5.86
CA LYS A 63 8.69 13.28 5.20
C LYS A 63 7.55 12.33 4.91
N ILE A 64 7.84 11.04 4.83
CA ILE A 64 6.85 9.99 4.54
C ILE A 64 6.21 9.51 5.83
N ASP A 65 7.01 9.28 6.88
CA ASP A 65 6.50 8.80 8.16
C ASP A 65 5.47 9.77 8.76
N GLY A 66 4.35 9.23 9.20
CA GLY A 66 3.24 10.01 9.74
C GLY A 66 2.39 10.74 8.68
N SER A 67 2.78 10.73 7.40
CA SER A 67 1.96 11.30 6.32
C SER A 67 0.62 10.58 6.19
N ARG A 68 -0.35 11.20 5.53
CA ARG A 68 -1.70 10.67 5.38
C ARG A 68 -2.10 10.64 3.92
N LEU A 69 -2.80 9.58 3.54
CA LEU A 69 -3.48 9.49 2.26
C LEU A 69 -4.95 9.15 2.50
N THR A 70 -5.84 9.95 1.95
CA THR A 70 -7.26 9.64 1.93
C THR A 70 -7.55 8.51 0.94
N ARG A 71 -8.66 7.81 1.13
CA ARG A 71 -9.11 6.79 0.19
C ARG A 71 -9.28 7.35 -1.23
N ALA A 72 -9.79 8.57 -1.35
CA ALA A 72 -9.97 9.22 -2.65
C ALA A 72 -8.63 9.51 -3.35
N GLU A 73 -7.62 9.96 -2.61
CA GLU A 73 -6.26 10.19 -3.14
C GLU A 73 -5.60 8.88 -3.59
N VAL A 74 -5.72 7.82 -2.79
CA VAL A 74 -5.20 6.49 -3.15
C VAL A 74 -5.92 5.95 -4.40
N ALA A 75 -7.24 6.11 -4.50
CA ALA A 75 -8.01 5.71 -5.67
C ALA A 75 -7.58 6.51 -6.92
N GLY A 76 -7.41 7.82 -6.80
CA GLY A 76 -6.92 8.67 -7.88
C GLY A 76 -5.52 8.29 -8.35
N LEU A 77 -4.61 7.95 -7.42
CA LEU A 77 -3.28 7.43 -7.76
C LEU A 77 -3.37 6.08 -8.49
N ALA A 78 -4.24 5.17 -8.05
CA ALA A 78 -4.44 3.88 -8.72
C ALA A 78 -4.91 4.05 -10.17
N GLU A 79 -5.94 4.90 -10.39
CA GLU A 79 -6.43 5.20 -11.73
C GLU A 79 -5.34 5.81 -12.61
N LYS A 80 -4.62 6.81 -12.10
CA LYS A 80 -3.54 7.48 -12.81
C LYS A 80 -2.43 6.50 -13.19
N LEU A 81 -1.93 5.72 -12.23
CA LEU A 81 -0.82 4.80 -12.45
C LEU A 81 -1.18 3.66 -13.39
N LEU A 82 -2.40 3.11 -13.32
CA LEU A 82 -2.84 2.05 -14.22
C LEU A 82 -3.12 2.55 -15.65
N ALA A 83 -3.46 3.84 -15.82
CA ALA A 83 -3.65 4.44 -17.13
C ALA A 83 -2.35 4.87 -17.81
N MET A 84 -1.26 5.05 -17.04
CA MET A 84 0.04 5.51 -17.57
C MET A 84 0.91 4.34 -18.04
N PRO A 85 1.62 4.44 -19.19
CA PRO A 85 2.71 3.56 -19.54
C PRO A 85 3.81 3.53 -18.47
N GLN A 86 4.52 2.42 -18.36
CA GLN A 86 5.56 2.26 -17.32
C GLN A 86 6.66 3.33 -17.44
N GLU A 87 7.07 3.69 -18.68
CA GLU A 87 8.08 4.70 -18.92
C GLU A 87 7.66 6.07 -18.39
N GLU A 88 6.39 6.42 -18.51
CA GLU A 88 5.89 7.68 -17.99
C GLU A 88 5.83 7.68 -16.45
N ARG A 89 5.52 6.54 -15.82
CA ARG A 89 5.53 6.42 -14.35
C ARG A 89 6.90 6.72 -13.77
N LEU A 90 7.99 6.35 -14.48
CA LEU A 90 9.36 6.64 -14.07
C LEU A 90 9.69 8.14 -14.00
N THR A 91 8.93 8.99 -14.69
CA THR A 91 9.11 10.44 -14.65
C THR A 91 8.43 11.13 -13.48
N LEU A 92 7.58 10.42 -12.74
CA LEU A 92 6.87 10.98 -11.59
C LEU A 92 7.83 11.26 -10.45
N ARG A 93 7.73 12.46 -9.88
CA ARG A 93 8.50 12.78 -8.68
C ARG A 93 8.12 11.85 -7.52
N GLY A 94 9.12 11.35 -6.82
CA GLY A 94 8.93 10.39 -5.73
C GLY A 94 8.75 8.93 -6.18
N MET A 95 8.74 8.67 -7.50
CA MET A 95 8.67 7.30 -8.01
C MET A 95 10.00 6.57 -7.80
N ASP A 96 9.92 5.41 -7.16
CA ASP A 96 10.99 4.44 -7.12
C ASP A 96 10.95 3.60 -8.41
N ALA A 97 12.04 3.62 -9.17
CA ALA A 97 12.16 2.89 -10.43
C ALA A 97 11.90 1.37 -10.27
N GLN A 98 12.25 0.80 -9.12
CA GLN A 98 12.04 -0.62 -8.83
C GLN A 98 10.58 -0.96 -8.55
N ARG A 99 9.70 0.04 -8.40
CA ARG A 99 8.29 -0.12 -8.06
C ARG A 99 7.32 0.38 -9.13
N ALA A 100 7.85 1.06 -10.15
CA ALA A 100 7.03 1.69 -11.19
C ALA A 100 6.08 0.70 -11.88
N ASP A 101 6.47 -0.56 -11.97
CA ASP A 101 5.73 -1.62 -12.63
C ASP A 101 4.68 -2.32 -11.75
N ILE A 102 4.80 -2.23 -10.42
CA ILE A 102 3.88 -2.88 -9.47
C ILE A 102 3.00 -1.88 -8.72
N LEU A 103 3.36 -0.59 -8.74
CA LEU A 103 2.73 0.40 -7.87
C LEU A 103 1.26 0.67 -8.24
N GLY A 104 0.90 0.57 -9.53
CA GLY A 104 -0.49 0.73 -9.98
C GLY A 104 -1.42 -0.34 -9.40
N GLY A 105 -1.03 -1.61 -9.49
CA GLY A 105 -1.76 -2.72 -8.86
C GLY A 105 -1.77 -2.63 -7.34
N GLY A 106 -0.65 -2.22 -6.74
CA GLY A 106 -0.54 -1.98 -5.30
C GLY A 106 -1.46 -0.86 -4.81
N ALA A 107 -1.56 0.23 -5.56
CA ALA A 107 -2.47 1.33 -5.26
C ALA A 107 -3.95 0.90 -5.31
N LEU A 108 -4.30 0.11 -6.33
CA LEU A 108 -5.65 -0.43 -6.46
C LEU A 108 -6.00 -1.35 -5.27
N LEU A 109 -5.08 -2.25 -4.90
CA LEU A 109 -5.25 -3.10 -3.72
C LEU A 109 -5.47 -2.25 -2.46
N PHE A 110 -4.63 -1.23 -2.25
CA PHE A 110 -4.72 -0.38 -1.07
C PHE A 110 -6.05 0.39 -1.03
N SER A 111 -6.49 0.96 -2.15
CA SER A 111 -7.78 1.64 -2.26
C SER A 111 -8.95 0.71 -1.91
N MET A 112 -8.97 -0.50 -2.50
CA MET A 112 -10.04 -1.48 -2.26
C MET A 112 -10.01 -2.03 -0.82
N LEU A 113 -8.83 -2.14 -0.20
CA LEU A 113 -8.70 -2.52 1.21
C LEU A 113 -9.26 -1.43 2.14
N LEU A 114 -8.95 -0.16 1.89
CA LEU A 114 -9.52 0.96 2.65
C LEU A 114 -11.05 0.99 2.53
N GLU A 115 -11.58 0.75 1.34
CA GLU A 115 -13.04 0.63 1.12
C GLU A 115 -13.62 -0.53 1.93
N LYS A 116 -13.00 -1.70 1.88
CA LYS A 116 -13.41 -2.91 2.61
C LYS A 116 -13.45 -2.71 4.12
N LEU A 117 -12.48 -1.98 4.66
CA LEU A 117 -12.38 -1.63 6.08
C LEU A 117 -13.25 -0.44 6.49
N GLY A 118 -14.00 0.17 5.57
CA GLY A 118 -14.78 1.38 5.83
C GLY A 118 -13.92 2.59 6.23
N ALA A 119 -12.62 2.58 5.90
CA ALA A 119 -11.68 3.63 6.27
C ALA A 119 -11.73 4.80 5.28
N CYS A 120 -11.68 6.03 5.81
CA CYS A 120 -11.62 7.24 4.98
C CYS A 120 -10.21 7.51 4.42
N GLY A 121 -9.19 6.85 4.96
CA GLY A 121 -7.79 6.97 4.59
C GLY A 121 -6.92 6.19 5.55
N ALA A 122 -5.61 6.38 5.45
CA ALA A 122 -4.63 5.77 6.33
C ALA A 122 -3.50 6.74 6.66
N ARG A 123 -2.88 6.55 7.82
CA ARG A 123 -1.58 7.13 8.13
C ARG A 123 -0.49 6.18 7.65
N ILE A 124 0.52 6.72 7.01
CA ILE A 124 1.66 5.97 6.48
C ILE A 124 2.74 5.88 7.55
N SER A 125 3.35 4.71 7.70
CA SER A 125 4.52 4.56 8.56
C SER A 125 5.67 3.91 7.82
N GLU A 126 6.86 4.42 8.08
CA GLU A 126 8.13 3.82 7.62
C GLU A 126 8.56 2.65 8.50
N SER A 127 8.10 2.60 9.75
CA SER A 127 8.36 1.47 10.63
C SER A 127 7.60 0.25 10.15
N ASP A 128 8.31 -0.84 9.91
CA ASP A 128 7.76 -2.09 9.44
C ASP A 128 7.59 -3.15 10.54
N ASN A 129 7.20 -4.34 10.15
CA ASN A 129 6.99 -5.46 11.06
C ASN A 129 8.30 -5.87 11.79
N LEU A 130 9.46 -5.70 11.14
CA LEU A 130 10.75 -6.07 11.72
C LEU A 130 11.11 -5.13 12.88
N GLU A 131 10.94 -3.83 12.69
CA GLU A 131 11.15 -2.84 13.76
C GLU A 131 10.17 -3.05 14.92
N GLY A 132 8.91 -3.30 14.60
CA GLY A 132 7.89 -3.64 15.60
C GLY A 132 8.25 -4.88 16.40
N TYR A 133 8.76 -5.92 15.73
CA TYR A 133 9.21 -7.16 16.38
C TYR A 133 10.43 -6.91 17.29
N LEU A 134 11.43 -6.19 16.80
CA LEU A 134 12.62 -5.84 17.59
C LEU A 134 12.27 -5.03 18.84
N PHE A 135 11.35 -4.07 18.70
CA PHE A 135 10.87 -3.28 19.82
C PHE A 135 10.15 -4.13 20.89
N LEU A 136 9.31 -5.08 20.48
CA LEU A 136 8.63 -5.99 21.38
C LEU A 136 9.62 -6.95 22.05
N ALA A 137 10.60 -7.50 21.30
CA ALA A 137 11.63 -8.37 21.82
C ALA A 137 12.47 -7.70 22.92
N GLN A 138 12.86 -6.44 22.72
CA GLN A 138 13.59 -5.66 23.71
C GLN A 138 12.81 -5.41 25.01
N ARG A 139 11.48 -5.39 24.95
CA ARG A 139 10.59 -5.20 26.10
C ARG A 139 10.17 -6.50 26.79
N GLY A 140 10.72 -7.66 26.37
CA GLY A 140 10.35 -8.96 26.94
C GLY A 140 8.93 -9.44 26.60
N GLY A 141 8.32 -8.88 25.55
CA GLY A 141 6.92 -9.10 25.19
C GLY A 141 6.66 -10.03 24.01
N VAL A 142 7.62 -10.89 23.63
CA VAL A 142 7.47 -11.76 22.43
C VAL A 142 7.01 -13.17 22.77
N GLU A 143 6.80 -13.50 24.03
CA GLU A 143 6.25 -14.80 24.42
C GLU A 143 4.78 -14.89 23.96
N GLY A 144 4.56 -15.62 22.86
CA GLY A 144 3.22 -15.93 22.34
C GLY A 144 2.81 -15.31 21.01
N CYS A 145 3.63 -14.49 20.35
CA CYS A 145 3.36 -14.06 18.97
C CYS A 145 3.72 -15.18 17.99
N VAL A 146 2.74 -16.00 17.64
CA VAL A 146 2.83 -16.93 16.50
C VAL A 146 2.37 -16.16 15.25
N PHE A 147 3.25 -16.03 14.26
CA PHE A 147 2.96 -15.43 12.95
C PHE A 147 2.20 -16.39 12.04
#